data_bf4cb90e385dd303118a8a8ade4c1ef2
#
_entry.id   bf4cb90e385dd303118a8a8ade4c1ef2
#
_cell.length_a   1.000
_cell.length_b   1.000
_cell.length_c   1.000
_cell.angle_alpha   90.00
_cell.angle_beta   90.00
_cell.angle_gamma   90.00
#
_symmetry.space_group_name_H-M   'P 1'
#
loop_
_entity.id
_entity.type
_entity.pdbx_description
1 polymer ?
#
loop_
_entity_poly.entity_id
_entity_poly.type
_entity_poly.pdbx_seq_one_letter_code
_entity_poly.pdbx_strand_id
1 'polypeptide(L)'
;THSGAQISRRAQEVIAAAQATAQTSESGITAVDDTARAMDAIREQAEAVARNIVALSEKTQAISDIIATVNDVSERSHLLALNASIEAAAAGENGRSFAVVASEMKALADQAKDATRNVRAILGDIQRGITSSVMLTEEAVKRVASGKERTDASQAAIEELAGRIQESVQTFQQIVAST
;
A
#
# COMPACT_ATOMS: atom_id res chain seq x y z
N THR A 1 -29.70 -24.71 57.21
CA THR A 1 -29.53 -23.49 58.02
C THR A 1 -29.62 -22.26 57.07
N HIS A 2 -30.13 -21.11 57.60
CA HIS A 2 -30.33 -19.88 56.81
C HIS A 2 -29.05 -19.41 56.12
N SER A 3 -27.90 -19.62 56.73
CA SER A 3 -26.58 -19.29 56.20
C SER A 3 -26.18 -20.17 54.96
N GLY A 4 -26.51 -21.49 55.01
CA GLY A 4 -26.23 -22.38 53.88
C GLY A 4 -27.02 -22.01 52.61
N ALA A 5 -28.32 -21.69 52.80
CA ALA A 5 -29.17 -21.24 51.69
C ALA A 5 -28.66 -19.91 51.03
N GLN A 6 -28.11 -19.00 51.83
CA GLN A 6 -27.51 -17.76 51.31
C GLN A 6 -26.20 -18.02 50.54
N ILE A 7 -25.36 -18.90 51.04
CA ILE A 7 -24.11 -19.29 50.37
C ILE A 7 -24.41 -19.95 49.01
N SER A 8 -25.37 -20.91 49.01
CA SER A 8 -25.78 -21.57 47.77
C SER A 8 -26.35 -20.60 46.74
N ARG A 9 -27.18 -19.64 47.14
CA ARG A 9 -27.72 -18.61 46.23
C ARG A 9 -26.62 -17.75 45.64
N ARG A 10 -25.67 -17.24 46.45
CA ARG A 10 -24.53 -16.43 45.95
C ARG A 10 -23.62 -17.23 45.03
N ALA A 11 -23.39 -18.51 45.33
CA ALA A 11 -22.60 -19.37 44.45
C ALA A 11 -23.28 -19.55 43.09
N GLN A 12 -24.60 -19.73 43.07
CA GLN A 12 -25.34 -19.80 41.78
C GLN A 12 -25.28 -18.50 40.97
N GLU A 13 -25.36 -17.34 41.64
CA GLU A 13 -25.23 -16.04 40.99
C GLU A 13 -23.82 -15.89 40.35
N VAL A 14 -22.77 -16.32 41.06
CA VAL A 14 -21.39 -16.30 40.51
C VAL A 14 -21.25 -17.27 39.37
N ILE A 15 -21.81 -18.47 39.41
CA ILE A 15 -21.81 -19.43 38.31
C ILE A 15 -22.47 -18.81 37.07
N ALA A 16 -23.65 -18.19 37.23
CA ALA A 16 -24.36 -17.54 36.13
C ALA A 16 -23.53 -16.40 35.52
N ALA A 17 -22.89 -15.56 36.33
CA ALA A 17 -22.01 -14.49 35.87
C ALA A 17 -20.76 -15.03 35.16
N ALA A 18 -20.17 -16.11 35.67
CA ALA A 18 -19.02 -16.76 35.05
C ALA A 18 -19.40 -17.37 33.69
N GLN A 19 -20.56 -17.99 33.56
CA GLN A 19 -21.04 -18.51 32.27
C GLN A 19 -21.26 -17.39 31.24
N ALA A 20 -21.84 -16.25 31.63
CA ALA A 20 -21.99 -15.09 30.77
C ALA A 20 -20.61 -14.54 30.32
N THR A 21 -19.63 -14.50 31.21
CA THR A 21 -18.28 -14.07 30.92
C THR A 21 -17.57 -15.06 29.97
N ALA A 22 -17.80 -16.37 30.14
CA ALA A 22 -17.28 -17.39 29.22
C ALA A 22 -17.80 -17.19 27.79
N GLN A 23 -19.12 -16.91 27.66
CA GLN A 23 -19.73 -16.63 26.36
C GLN A 23 -19.15 -15.33 25.71
N THR A 24 -18.95 -14.31 26.53
CA THR A 24 -18.26 -13.07 26.05
C THR A 24 -16.85 -13.35 25.62
N SER A 25 -16.09 -14.19 26.32
CA SER A 25 -14.74 -14.60 25.96
C SER A 25 -14.71 -15.35 24.63
N GLU A 26 -15.65 -16.24 24.38
CA GLU A 26 -15.78 -16.96 23.11
C GLU A 26 -16.05 -16.01 21.95
N SER A 27 -16.94 -15.04 22.14
CA SER A 27 -17.17 -13.96 21.16
C SER A 27 -15.92 -13.12 20.94
N GLY A 28 -15.15 -12.86 21.99
CA GLY A 28 -13.86 -12.16 21.91
C GLY A 28 -12.81 -12.92 21.09
N ILE A 29 -12.71 -14.24 21.28
CA ILE A 29 -11.80 -15.10 20.48
C ILE A 29 -12.18 -15.04 19.01
N THR A 30 -13.48 -15.12 18.67
CA THR A 30 -13.94 -14.98 17.28
C THR A 30 -13.57 -13.62 16.69
N ALA A 31 -13.77 -12.53 17.42
CA ALA A 31 -13.41 -11.18 16.96
C ALA A 31 -11.90 -11.01 16.75
N VAL A 32 -11.09 -11.62 17.59
CA VAL A 32 -9.62 -11.62 17.46
C VAL A 32 -9.17 -12.44 16.24
N ASP A 33 -9.78 -13.61 16.01
CA ASP A 33 -9.51 -14.44 14.84
C ASP A 33 -9.87 -13.71 13.53
N ASP A 34 -11.02 -13.04 13.48
CA ASP A 34 -11.42 -12.20 12.36
C ASP A 34 -10.42 -11.05 12.12
N THR A 35 -9.90 -10.45 13.20
CA THR A 35 -8.86 -9.42 13.12
C THR A 35 -7.56 -9.98 12.56
N ALA A 36 -7.13 -11.17 12.97
CA ALA A 36 -5.94 -11.83 12.45
C ALA A 36 -6.07 -12.09 10.95
N ARG A 37 -7.23 -12.58 10.49
CA ARG A 37 -7.50 -12.77 9.05
C ARG A 37 -7.49 -11.45 8.27
N ALA A 38 -8.04 -10.37 8.85
CA ALA A 38 -7.99 -9.05 8.24
C ALA A 38 -6.54 -8.55 8.09
N MET A 39 -5.67 -8.80 9.09
CA MET A 39 -4.25 -8.47 9.01
C MET A 39 -3.55 -9.24 7.90
N ASP A 40 -3.82 -10.54 7.73
CA ASP A 40 -3.25 -11.32 6.63
C ASP A 40 -3.72 -10.79 5.26
N ALA A 41 -4.99 -10.43 5.11
CA ALA A 41 -5.50 -9.82 3.89
C ALA A 41 -4.83 -8.47 3.56
N ILE A 42 -4.58 -7.62 4.56
CA ILE A 42 -3.86 -6.35 4.38
C ILE A 42 -2.42 -6.62 3.96
N ARG A 43 -1.75 -7.62 4.52
CA ARG A 43 -0.41 -8.02 4.10
C ARG A 43 -0.36 -8.42 2.63
N GLU A 44 -1.30 -9.26 2.18
CA GLU A 44 -1.39 -9.67 0.77
C GLU A 44 -1.63 -8.48 -0.17
N GLN A 45 -2.48 -7.54 0.26
CA GLN A 45 -2.70 -6.30 -0.51
C GLN A 45 -1.44 -5.44 -0.60
N ALA A 46 -0.70 -5.30 0.51
CA ALA A 46 0.55 -4.55 0.51
C ALA A 46 1.60 -5.18 -0.42
N GLU A 47 1.71 -6.51 -0.42
CA GLU A 47 2.57 -7.23 -1.36
C GLU A 47 2.15 -7.04 -2.83
N ALA A 48 0.85 -7.02 -3.11
CA ALA A 48 0.34 -6.73 -4.45
C ALA A 48 0.66 -5.30 -4.89
N VAL A 49 0.52 -4.32 -3.98
CA VAL A 49 0.92 -2.93 -4.22
C VAL A 49 2.42 -2.84 -4.51
N ALA A 50 3.26 -3.54 -3.75
CA ALA A 50 4.71 -3.56 -3.99
C ALA A 50 5.05 -4.08 -5.40
N ARG A 51 4.41 -5.16 -5.85
CA ARG A 51 4.59 -5.67 -7.22
C ARG A 51 4.18 -4.65 -8.28
N ASN A 52 3.05 -3.96 -8.08
CA ASN A 52 2.59 -2.91 -9.00
C ASN A 52 3.55 -1.73 -9.07
N ILE A 53 4.15 -1.35 -7.95
CA ILE A 53 5.15 -0.29 -7.88
C ILE A 53 6.40 -0.66 -8.69
N VAL A 54 6.88 -1.90 -8.58
CA VAL A 54 8.01 -2.39 -9.39
C VAL A 54 7.67 -2.32 -10.89
N ALA A 55 6.50 -2.82 -11.29
CA ALA A 55 6.07 -2.76 -12.68
C ALA A 55 5.92 -1.30 -13.19
N LEU A 56 5.46 -0.39 -12.33
CA LEU A 56 5.38 1.04 -12.66
C LEU A 56 6.78 1.65 -12.84
N SER A 57 7.74 1.27 -11.99
CA SER A 57 9.14 1.71 -12.12
C SER A 57 9.76 1.29 -13.45
N GLU A 58 9.56 0.03 -13.85
CA GLU A 58 10.03 -0.49 -15.14
C GLU A 58 9.42 0.26 -16.31
N LYS A 59 8.11 0.52 -16.28
CA LYS A 59 7.43 1.30 -17.34
C LYS A 59 7.93 2.75 -17.40
N THR A 60 8.16 3.36 -16.24
CA THR A 60 8.69 4.73 -16.16
C THR A 60 10.10 4.80 -16.76
N GLN A 61 10.93 3.79 -16.50
CA GLN A 61 12.26 3.70 -17.12
C GLN A 61 12.16 3.53 -18.64
N ALA A 62 11.28 2.66 -19.13
CA ALA A 62 11.07 2.48 -20.57
C ALA A 62 10.62 3.78 -21.26
N ILE A 63 9.70 4.54 -20.61
CA ILE A 63 9.29 5.85 -21.13
C ILE A 63 10.47 6.83 -21.14
N SER A 64 11.32 6.81 -20.12
CA SER A 64 12.53 7.65 -20.06
C SER A 64 13.46 7.39 -21.24
N ASP A 65 13.64 6.13 -21.61
CA ASP A 65 14.49 5.72 -22.74
C ASP A 65 13.87 6.19 -24.08
N ILE A 66 12.54 6.09 -24.22
CA ILE A 66 11.82 6.62 -25.39
C ILE A 66 12.01 8.14 -25.50
N ILE A 67 11.86 8.86 -24.40
CA ILE A 67 12.01 10.32 -24.35
C ILE A 67 13.46 10.74 -24.68
N ALA A 68 14.45 9.97 -24.26
CA ALA A 68 15.83 10.20 -24.67
C ALA A 68 15.99 10.07 -26.19
N THR A 69 15.39 9.04 -26.79
CA THR A 69 15.40 8.82 -28.24
C THR A 69 14.70 9.95 -29.01
N VAL A 70 13.51 10.38 -28.51
CA VAL A 70 12.77 11.48 -29.15
C VAL A 70 13.57 12.80 -29.10
N ASN A 71 14.25 13.05 -27.96
CA ASN A 71 15.12 14.21 -27.84
C ASN A 71 16.28 14.18 -28.84
N ASP A 72 16.92 13.01 -29.01
CA ASP A 72 18.00 12.84 -30.01
C ASP A 72 17.50 13.07 -31.45
N VAL A 73 16.33 12.50 -31.78
CA VAL A 73 15.69 12.73 -33.10
C VAL A 73 15.37 14.21 -33.31
N SER A 74 14.86 14.89 -32.28
CA SER A 74 14.54 16.33 -32.34
C SER A 74 15.84 17.16 -32.60
N GLU A 75 16.92 16.82 -31.91
CA GLU A 75 18.21 17.52 -32.09
C GLU A 75 18.77 17.30 -33.47
N ARG A 76 18.73 16.09 -34.00
CA ARG A 76 19.15 15.77 -35.38
C ARG A 76 18.26 16.47 -36.41
N SER A 77 16.94 16.55 -36.18
CA SER A 77 16.00 17.27 -37.03
C SER A 77 16.29 18.77 -37.05
N HIS A 78 16.63 19.36 -35.90
CA HIS A 78 17.05 20.75 -35.79
C HIS A 78 18.31 21.02 -36.65
N LEU A 79 19.32 20.15 -36.55
CA LEU A 79 20.54 20.27 -37.32
C LEU A 79 20.28 20.11 -38.82
N LEU A 80 19.40 19.18 -39.22
CA LEU A 80 19.00 19.01 -40.63
C LEU A 80 18.27 20.25 -41.16
N ALA A 81 17.35 20.81 -40.37
CA ALA A 81 16.67 22.03 -40.73
C ALA A 81 17.62 23.24 -40.86
N LEU A 82 18.59 23.32 -39.97
CA LEU A 82 19.65 24.35 -40.06
C LEU A 82 20.45 24.22 -41.34
N ASN A 83 20.91 23.01 -41.68
CA ASN A 83 21.65 22.75 -42.92
C ASN A 83 20.80 23.08 -44.17
N ALA A 84 19.51 22.70 -44.15
CA ALA A 84 18.57 23.04 -45.22
C ALA A 84 18.36 24.56 -45.34
N SER A 85 18.36 25.30 -44.26
CA SER A 85 18.26 26.76 -44.24
C SER A 85 19.51 27.41 -44.89
N ILE A 86 20.69 26.86 -44.60
CA ILE A 86 21.95 27.35 -45.20
C ILE A 86 21.95 27.10 -46.71
N GLU A 87 21.56 25.92 -47.16
CA GLU A 87 21.51 25.57 -48.57
C GLU A 87 20.45 26.39 -49.32
N ALA A 88 19.30 26.62 -48.72
CA ALA A 88 18.26 27.49 -49.27
C ALA A 88 18.76 28.94 -49.45
N ALA A 89 19.54 29.44 -48.50
CA ALA A 89 20.15 30.77 -48.60
C ALA A 89 21.20 30.81 -49.72
N ALA A 90 21.97 29.77 -49.89
CA ALA A 90 22.96 29.66 -50.99
C ALA A 90 22.31 29.64 -52.39
N ALA A 91 21.10 29.08 -52.51
CA ALA A 91 20.31 29.04 -53.73
C ALA A 91 19.65 30.38 -54.13
N GLY A 92 19.73 31.41 -53.28
CA GLY A 92 19.18 32.75 -53.53
C GLY A 92 17.68 32.74 -53.74
N GLU A 93 17.20 33.41 -54.78
CA GLU A 93 15.75 33.50 -55.05
C GLU A 93 15.08 32.14 -55.27
N ASN A 94 15.78 31.15 -55.81
CA ASN A 94 15.27 29.79 -56.03
C ASN A 94 15.11 29.00 -54.71
N GLY A 95 15.79 29.42 -53.66
CA GLY A 95 15.74 28.79 -52.35
C GLY A 95 14.63 29.31 -51.40
N ARG A 96 13.93 30.36 -51.77
CA ARG A 96 12.97 31.05 -50.87
C ARG A 96 11.91 30.15 -50.27
N SER A 97 11.26 29.31 -51.09
CA SER A 97 10.26 28.35 -50.62
C SER A 97 10.84 27.30 -49.68
N PHE A 98 12.06 26.83 -49.95
CA PHE A 98 12.77 25.88 -49.12
C PHE A 98 13.22 26.49 -47.78
N ALA A 99 13.58 27.76 -47.76
CA ALA A 99 13.92 28.47 -46.53
C ALA A 99 12.74 28.54 -45.55
N VAL A 100 11.52 28.74 -46.04
CA VAL A 100 10.29 28.73 -45.21
C VAL A 100 10.09 27.34 -44.60
N VAL A 101 10.20 26.30 -45.41
CA VAL A 101 10.03 24.91 -44.90
C VAL A 101 11.12 24.56 -43.88
N ALA A 102 12.35 24.93 -44.13
CA ALA A 102 13.46 24.68 -43.22
C ALA A 102 13.27 25.44 -41.88
N SER A 103 12.78 26.69 -41.94
CA SER A 103 12.45 27.44 -40.73
C SER A 103 11.32 26.79 -39.89
N GLU A 104 10.27 26.30 -40.56
CA GLU A 104 9.16 25.58 -39.88
C GLU A 104 9.65 24.27 -39.28
N MET A 105 10.46 23.48 -40.00
CA MET A 105 11.06 22.26 -39.49
C MET A 105 11.93 22.52 -38.24
N LYS A 106 12.69 23.60 -38.23
CA LYS A 106 13.51 24.02 -37.10
C LYS A 106 12.61 24.34 -35.89
N ALA A 107 11.53 25.10 -36.08
CA ALA A 107 10.59 25.45 -35.04
C ALA A 107 9.92 24.22 -34.45
N LEU A 108 9.50 23.25 -35.27
CA LEU A 108 8.92 21.99 -34.84
C LEU A 108 9.94 21.15 -34.04
N ALA A 109 11.20 21.09 -34.45
CA ALA A 109 12.24 20.37 -33.72
C ALA A 109 12.48 21.00 -32.34
N ASP A 110 12.52 22.34 -32.26
CA ASP A 110 12.66 23.05 -30.98
C ASP A 110 11.46 22.81 -30.06
N GLN A 111 10.25 22.84 -30.60
CA GLN A 111 9.04 22.51 -29.86
C GLN A 111 9.02 21.07 -29.32
N ALA A 112 9.47 20.11 -30.14
CA ALA A 112 9.60 18.73 -29.72
C ALA A 112 10.63 18.57 -28.59
N LYS A 113 11.76 19.28 -28.65
CA LYS A 113 12.79 19.32 -27.63
C LYS A 113 12.24 19.87 -26.29
N ASP A 114 11.47 20.94 -26.35
CA ASP A 114 10.82 21.50 -25.16
C ASP A 114 9.77 20.55 -24.55
N ALA A 115 8.98 19.88 -25.40
CA ALA A 115 8.05 18.85 -24.96
C ALA A 115 8.75 17.69 -24.26
N THR A 116 9.86 17.19 -24.79
CA THR A 116 10.63 16.11 -24.16
C THR A 116 11.22 16.54 -22.81
N ARG A 117 11.60 17.79 -22.66
CA ARG A 117 12.08 18.35 -21.38
C ARG A 117 10.96 18.33 -20.32
N ASN A 118 9.74 18.72 -20.70
CA ASN A 118 8.61 18.70 -19.83
C ASN A 118 8.22 17.27 -19.40
N VAL A 119 8.22 16.33 -20.36
CA VAL A 119 7.95 14.90 -20.04
C VAL A 119 9.02 14.36 -19.09
N ARG A 120 10.29 14.71 -19.30
CA ARG A 120 11.38 14.28 -18.42
C ARG A 120 11.20 14.79 -16.98
N ALA A 121 10.72 16.02 -16.80
CA ALA A 121 10.39 16.56 -15.49
C ALA A 121 9.27 15.77 -14.82
N ILE A 122 8.19 15.45 -15.56
CA ILE A 122 7.07 14.62 -15.06
C ILE A 122 7.56 13.22 -14.65
N LEU A 123 8.42 12.60 -15.46
CA LEU A 123 8.99 11.29 -15.12
C LEU A 123 9.82 11.34 -13.83
N GLY A 124 10.54 12.44 -13.60
CA GLY A 124 11.24 12.68 -12.35
C GLY A 124 10.30 12.75 -11.14
N ASP A 125 9.16 13.39 -11.28
CA ASP A 125 8.13 13.45 -10.24
C ASP A 125 7.53 12.06 -9.96
N ILE A 126 7.24 11.32 -11.01
CA ILE A 126 6.74 9.93 -10.91
C ILE A 126 7.77 9.06 -10.18
N GLN A 127 9.04 9.16 -10.51
CA GLN A 127 10.10 8.38 -9.87
C GLN A 127 10.22 8.70 -8.37
N ARG A 128 10.07 9.96 -7.97
CA ARG A 128 9.99 10.34 -6.55
C ARG A 128 8.77 9.76 -5.86
N GLY A 129 7.62 9.78 -6.53
CA GLY A 129 6.38 9.16 -6.05
C GLY A 129 6.52 7.64 -5.86
N ILE A 130 7.16 6.96 -6.78
CA ILE A 130 7.48 5.53 -6.70
C ILE A 130 8.32 5.24 -5.46
N THR A 131 9.41 5.98 -5.25
CA THR A 131 10.31 5.80 -4.08
C THR A 131 9.56 6.00 -2.76
N SER A 132 8.72 7.04 -2.68
CA SER A 132 7.87 7.28 -1.51
C SER A 132 6.87 6.15 -1.28
N SER A 133 6.25 5.63 -2.34
CA SER A 133 5.28 4.54 -2.26
C SER A 133 5.92 3.22 -1.80
N VAL A 134 7.16 2.94 -2.21
CA VAL A 134 7.94 1.79 -1.70
C VAL A 134 8.09 1.89 -0.19
N MET A 135 8.57 3.03 0.31
CA MET A 135 8.78 3.24 1.75
C MET A 135 7.49 3.08 2.56
N LEU A 136 6.38 3.65 2.07
CA LEU A 136 5.08 3.54 2.73
C LEU A 136 4.57 2.11 2.75
N THR A 137 4.79 1.35 1.68
CA THR A 137 4.39 -0.05 1.59
C THR A 137 5.20 -0.92 2.54
N GLU A 138 6.52 -0.71 2.63
CA GLU A 138 7.38 -1.41 3.59
C GLU A 138 6.97 -1.13 5.03
N GLU A 139 6.65 0.13 5.34
CA GLU A 139 6.16 0.51 6.67
C GLU A 139 4.81 -0.15 6.97
N ALA A 140 3.89 -0.21 5.99
CA ALA A 140 2.61 -0.88 6.14
C ALA A 140 2.79 -2.37 6.46
N VAL A 141 3.68 -3.08 5.78
CA VAL A 141 3.99 -4.48 6.05
C VAL A 141 4.52 -4.67 7.48
N LYS A 142 5.41 -3.80 7.95
CA LYS A 142 5.93 -3.84 9.33
C LYS A 142 4.83 -3.62 10.37
N ARG A 143 3.94 -2.66 10.12
CA ARG A 143 2.79 -2.37 11.01
C ARG A 143 1.82 -3.54 11.08
N VAL A 144 1.56 -4.19 9.95
CA VAL A 144 0.71 -5.39 9.89
C VAL A 144 1.33 -6.55 10.68
N ALA A 145 2.63 -6.79 10.54
CA ALA A 145 3.34 -7.82 11.30
C ALA A 145 3.24 -7.57 12.82
N SER A 146 3.45 -6.32 13.26
CA SER A 146 3.28 -5.93 14.66
C SER A 146 1.81 -6.06 15.12
N GLY A 147 0.86 -5.70 14.27
CA GLY A 147 -0.57 -5.86 14.54
C GLY A 147 -0.96 -7.33 14.74
N LYS A 148 -0.42 -8.23 13.92
CA LYS A 148 -0.64 -9.66 14.04
C LYS A 148 -0.08 -10.22 15.35
N GLU A 149 1.14 -9.85 15.72
CA GLU A 149 1.75 -10.25 17.00
C GLU A 149 0.90 -9.83 18.20
N ARG A 150 0.37 -8.60 18.18
CA ARG A 150 -0.54 -8.09 19.22
C ARG A 150 -1.87 -8.83 19.25
N THR A 151 -2.38 -9.21 18.09
CA THR A 151 -3.60 -9.99 17.95
C THR A 151 -3.42 -11.39 18.54
N ASP A 152 -2.30 -12.06 18.23
CA ASP A 152 -1.97 -13.37 18.80
C ASP A 152 -1.82 -13.31 20.33
N ALA A 153 -1.18 -12.27 20.87
CA ALA A 153 -1.08 -12.05 22.31
C ALA A 153 -2.46 -11.81 22.97
N SER A 154 -3.35 -11.07 22.30
CA SER A 154 -4.71 -10.85 22.77
C SER A 154 -5.52 -12.14 22.78
N GLN A 155 -5.37 -12.98 21.78
CA GLN A 155 -6.02 -14.29 21.72
C GLN A 155 -5.57 -15.16 22.89
N ALA A 156 -4.26 -15.26 23.13
CA ALA A 156 -3.71 -16.04 24.25
C ALA A 156 -4.22 -15.55 25.59
N ALA A 157 -4.35 -14.24 25.80
CA ALA A 157 -4.88 -13.66 27.02
C ALA A 157 -6.38 -14.01 27.24
N ILE A 158 -7.18 -13.98 26.16
CA ILE A 158 -8.61 -14.34 26.24
C ILE A 158 -8.77 -15.84 26.50
N GLU A 159 -7.96 -16.69 25.89
CA GLU A 159 -7.96 -18.13 26.11
C GLU A 159 -7.60 -18.47 27.58
N GLU A 160 -6.59 -17.80 28.13
CA GLU A 160 -6.23 -17.93 29.55
C GLU A 160 -7.39 -17.50 30.47
N LEU A 161 -8.03 -16.35 30.13
CA LEU A 161 -9.19 -15.85 30.87
C LEU A 161 -10.36 -16.87 30.86
N ALA A 162 -10.63 -17.44 29.69
CA ALA A 162 -11.67 -18.47 29.54
C ALA A 162 -11.36 -19.70 30.40
N GLY A 163 -10.11 -20.15 30.46
CA GLY A 163 -9.67 -21.23 31.33
C GLY A 163 -9.90 -20.93 32.83
N ARG A 164 -9.50 -19.75 33.28
CA ARG A 164 -9.72 -19.32 34.70
C ARG A 164 -11.18 -19.21 35.07
N ILE A 165 -12.05 -18.79 34.14
CA ILE A 165 -13.49 -18.75 34.35
C ILE A 165 -14.03 -20.15 34.56
N GLN A 166 -13.59 -21.12 33.77
CA GLN A 166 -14.02 -22.50 33.86
C GLN A 166 -13.61 -23.14 35.18
N GLU A 167 -12.41 -22.89 35.68
CA GLU A 167 -11.94 -23.29 37.00
C GLU A 167 -12.81 -22.67 38.12
N SER A 168 -13.16 -21.38 37.98
CA SER A 168 -14.03 -20.71 38.93
C SER A 168 -15.43 -21.35 38.99
N VAL A 169 -16.01 -21.68 37.84
CA VAL A 169 -17.32 -22.37 37.78
C VAL A 169 -17.25 -23.71 38.51
N GLN A 170 -16.21 -24.50 38.27
CA GLN A 170 -16.04 -25.80 38.98
C GLN A 170 -15.91 -25.63 40.48
N THR A 171 -15.15 -24.64 40.93
CA THR A 171 -14.99 -24.35 42.38
C THR A 171 -16.33 -23.98 43.03
N PHE A 172 -17.11 -23.11 42.42
CA PHE A 172 -18.42 -22.71 42.94
C PHE A 172 -19.46 -23.83 42.89
N GLN A 173 -19.40 -24.71 41.88
CA GLN A 173 -20.22 -25.91 41.82
C GLN A 173 -19.93 -26.85 43.00
N GLN A 174 -18.67 -27.03 43.37
CA GLN A 174 -18.30 -27.83 44.57
C GLN A 174 -18.79 -27.20 45.85
N ILE A 175 -18.77 -25.87 45.97
CA ILE A 175 -19.33 -25.16 47.13
C ILE A 175 -20.82 -25.40 47.23
N VAL A 176 -21.57 -25.29 46.13
CA VAL A 176 -23.02 -25.58 46.12
C VAL A 176 -23.30 -27.02 46.50
N ALA A 177 -22.49 -27.98 46.04
CA ALA A 177 -22.70 -29.39 46.37
C ALA A 177 -22.37 -29.77 47.83
N SER A 178 -21.55 -28.95 48.50
CA SER A 178 -21.11 -29.19 49.89
C SER A 178 -21.95 -28.46 50.94
N THR A 179 -22.93 -27.68 50.55
CA THR A 179 -23.78 -26.83 51.40
C THR A 179 -25.20 -27.38 51.51
#